data_99acda81362949926000e7b186005365
#
_entry.id   99acda81362949926000e7b186005365
#
_cell.length_a   1.000
_cell.length_b   1.000
_cell.length_c   1.000
_cell.angle_alpha   90.00
_cell.angle_beta   90.00
_cell.angle_gamma   90.00
#
_symmetry.space_group_name_H-M   'P 1'
#
loop_
_entity.id
_entity.type
_entity.pdbx_description
1 polymer ?
#
loop_
_entity_poly.entity_id
_entity_poly.type
_entity_poly.pdbx_seq_one_letter_code
_entity_poly.pdbx_strand_id
1 'polypeptide(L)'
;MNTNIKPFYIYTDRNSLYIKNINESAERLASNIYAYSANIDKDNNIHILAIDSIGRVIHFFNNEGIWKKKIIRKCFNSVRNIKDMRLYILNDYFNVFVVEKYPLDDNLYKISHLNFNTSNYNMFRHTI
;
A
#
# COMPACT_ATOMS: atom_id res chain seq x y z
N MET A 1 -9.78 22.32 -18.45
CA MET A 1 -9.86 20.91 -18.12
C MET A 1 -10.37 20.71 -16.71
N ASN A 2 -11.26 19.83 -16.61
CA ASN A 2 -11.90 19.61 -15.35
C ASN A 2 -11.21 18.50 -14.55
N THR A 3 -10.57 18.87 -13.49
CA THR A 3 -9.96 17.90 -12.59
C THR A 3 -10.88 17.71 -11.39
N ASN A 4 -12.08 17.23 -11.62
CA ASN A 4 -12.96 16.91 -10.51
C ASN A 4 -12.39 15.72 -9.77
N ILE A 5 -11.54 16.02 -8.79
CA ILE A 5 -11.15 15.03 -7.82
C ILE A 5 -12.34 14.85 -6.90
N LYS A 6 -13.06 13.79 -7.09
CA LYS A 6 -14.14 13.46 -6.15
C LYS A 6 -13.50 12.96 -4.87
N PRO A 7 -13.91 13.51 -3.71
CA PRO A 7 -13.42 12.98 -2.45
C PRO A 7 -13.74 11.51 -2.33
N PHE A 8 -12.75 10.72 -1.92
CA PHE A 8 -13.01 9.35 -1.57
C PHE A 8 -12.14 8.94 -0.40
N TYR A 9 -12.52 7.86 0.22
CA TYR A 9 -11.93 7.39 1.46
C TYR A 9 -11.31 6.02 1.24
N ILE A 10 -10.14 5.83 1.84
CA ILE A 10 -9.48 4.55 1.93
C ILE A 10 -9.35 4.23 3.40
N TYR A 11 -9.84 3.08 3.82
CA TYR A 11 -9.80 2.71 5.23
C TYR A 11 -9.83 1.20 5.41
N THR A 12 -9.49 0.75 6.61
CA THR A 12 -9.66 -0.65 6.99
C THR A 12 -10.73 -0.76 8.06
N ASP A 13 -11.47 -1.85 7.98
CA ASP A 13 -12.42 -2.25 9.01
C ASP A 13 -12.30 -3.76 9.17
N ARG A 14 -12.01 -4.21 10.39
CA ARG A 14 -11.83 -5.63 10.71
C ARG A 14 -10.84 -6.30 9.77
N ASN A 15 -9.73 -5.61 9.50
CA ASN A 15 -8.64 -6.06 8.63
C ASN A 15 -9.04 -6.23 7.15
N SER A 16 -10.17 -5.71 6.73
CA SER A 16 -10.52 -5.60 5.32
C SER A 16 -10.28 -4.18 4.84
N LEU A 17 -9.79 -4.06 3.63
CA LEU A 17 -9.47 -2.78 2.99
C LEU A 17 -10.65 -2.35 2.13
N TYR A 18 -11.11 -1.13 2.36
CA TYR A 18 -12.25 -0.56 1.65
C TYR A 18 -11.87 0.74 0.96
N ILE A 19 -12.54 1.01 -0.13
CA ILE A 19 -12.60 2.34 -0.73
C ILE A 19 -14.07 2.79 -0.75
N LYS A 20 -14.27 4.09 -0.66
CA LYS A 20 -15.61 4.64 -0.70
C LYS A 20 -15.58 5.99 -1.39
N ASN A 21 -16.29 6.11 -2.51
CA ASN A 21 -16.55 7.41 -3.13
C ASN A 21 -17.69 8.09 -2.38
N ILE A 22 -17.69 9.43 -2.42
CA ILE A 22 -18.76 10.19 -1.80
C ILE A 22 -20.10 9.81 -2.46
N ASN A 23 -21.14 9.65 -1.65
CA ASN A 23 -22.51 9.27 -2.08
C ASN A 23 -22.61 7.86 -2.71
N GLU A 24 -21.60 7.03 -2.55
CA GLU A 24 -21.64 5.66 -3.02
C GLU A 24 -21.40 4.68 -1.86
N SER A 25 -21.76 3.44 -2.07
CA SER A 25 -21.47 2.37 -1.10
C SER A 25 -19.98 2.07 -1.09
N ALA A 26 -19.48 1.62 0.06
CA ALA A 26 -18.10 1.17 0.17
C ALA A 26 -17.88 -0.10 -0.64
N GLU A 27 -16.71 -0.17 -1.28
CA GLU A 27 -16.27 -1.37 -2.00
C GLU A 27 -15.12 -2.01 -1.22
N ARG A 28 -15.21 -3.31 -0.94
CA ARG A 28 -14.13 -4.03 -0.32
C ARG A 28 -13.13 -4.47 -1.39
N LEU A 29 -11.87 -4.06 -1.24
CA LEU A 29 -10.81 -4.44 -2.16
C LEU A 29 -10.16 -5.77 -1.77
N ALA A 30 -10.00 -6.01 -0.49
CA ALA A 30 -9.35 -7.22 0.00
C ALA A 30 -9.63 -7.43 1.48
N SER A 31 -9.47 -8.67 1.93
CA SER A 31 -9.48 -9.03 3.34
C SER A 31 -8.06 -9.34 3.81
N ASN A 32 -7.90 -9.47 5.13
CA ASN A 32 -6.62 -9.84 5.76
C ASN A 32 -5.50 -8.85 5.45
N ILE A 33 -5.83 -7.56 5.43
CA ILE A 33 -4.86 -6.47 5.22
C ILE A 33 -4.40 -5.96 6.58
N TYR A 34 -3.09 -5.99 6.80
CA TYR A 34 -2.49 -5.56 8.06
C TYR A 34 -2.05 -4.10 8.02
N ALA A 35 -1.49 -3.66 6.92
CA ALA A 35 -1.02 -2.29 6.76
C ALA A 35 -1.27 -1.83 5.33
N TYR A 36 -1.43 -0.54 5.14
CA TYR A 36 -1.58 0.03 3.80
C TYR A 36 -1.12 1.48 3.79
N SER A 37 -0.80 1.95 2.60
CA SER A 37 -0.55 3.36 2.34
C SER A 37 -0.98 3.68 0.92
N ALA A 38 -1.44 4.89 0.71
CA ALA A 38 -1.92 5.33 -0.60
C ALA A 38 -1.24 6.63 -1.01
N ASN A 39 -1.08 6.80 -2.29
CA ASN A 39 -0.61 8.06 -2.85
C ASN A 39 -1.07 8.16 -4.31
N ILE A 40 -0.88 9.33 -4.90
CA ILE A 40 -1.21 9.57 -6.29
C ILE A 40 0.06 9.64 -7.12
N ASP A 41 -0.04 9.25 -8.39
CA ASP A 41 1.04 9.41 -9.34
C ASP A 41 0.97 10.78 -10.03
N LYS A 42 1.89 11.04 -10.97
CA LYS A 42 1.97 12.31 -11.68
C LYS A 42 0.72 12.63 -12.50
N ASP A 43 -0.07 11.62 -12.83
CA ASP A 43 -1.31 11.76 -13.61
C ASP A 43 -2.55 11.76 -12.71
N ASN A 44 -2.35 11.90 -11.39
CA ASN A 44 -3.40 11.90 -10.37
C ASN A 44 -4.15 10.58 -10.25
N ASN A 45 -3.57 9.49 -10.69
CA ASN A 45 -4.12 8.16 -10.44
C ASN A 45 -3.76 7.71 -9.03
N ILE A 46 -4.72 7.10 -8.37
CA ILE A 46 -4.54 6.66 -6.99
C ILE A 46 -4.00 5.24 -6.98
N HIS A 47 -2.97 5.04 -6.16
CA HIS A 47 -2.37 3.75 -5.93
C HIS A 47 -2.39 3.43 -4.44
N ILE A 48 -2.67 2.19 -4.12
CA ILE A 48 -2.64 1.68 -2.75
C ILE A 48 -1.65 0.53 -2.71
N LEU A 49 -0.72 0.59 -1.78
CA LEU A 49 0.10 -0.57 -1.45
C LEU A 49 -0.32 -1.08 -0.09
N ALA A 50 -0.44 -2.38 0.01
CA ALA A 50 -0.88 -3.02 1.24
C ALA A 50 0.02 -4.22 1.56
N ILE A 51 0.06 -4.56 2.84
CA ILE A 51 0.73 -5.75 3.33
C ILE A 51 -0.36 -6.61 3.98
N ASP A 52 -0.51 -7.84 3.50
CA ASP A 52 -1.50 -8.74 4.04
C ASP A 52 -0.98 -9.50 5.26
N SER A 53 -1.83 -10.31 5.87
CA SER A 53 -1.52 -11.00 7.12
C SER A 53 -0.39 -12.02 7.00
N ILE A 54 -0.07 -12.47 5.82
CA ILE A 54 1.06 -13.38 5.60
C ILE A 54 2.31 -12.68 5.09
N GLY A 55 2.30 -11.35 4.99
CA GLY A 55 3.47 -10.56 4.66
C GLY A 55 3.68 -10.29 3.19
N ARG A 56 2.66 -10.48 2.35
CA ARG A 56 2.76 -10.17 0.92
C ARG A 56 2.48 -8.70 0.68
N VAL A 57 3.24 -8.11 -0.24
CA VAL A 57 3.00 -6.75 -0.71
C VAL A 57 2.09 -6.81 -1.93
N ILE A 58 1.01 -6.04 -1.86
CA ILE A 58 -0.04 -6.04 -2.89
C ILE A 58 -0.24 -4.62 -3.39
N HIS A 59 -0.27 -4.44 -4.69
CA HIS A 59 -0.56 -3.16 -5.34
C HIS A 59 -2.00 -3.16 -5.85
N PHE A 60 -2.78 -2.19 -5.38
CA PHE A 60 -4.13 -1.95 -5.88
C PHE A 60 -4.14 -0.69 -6.72
N PHE A 61 -4.79 -0.76 -7.86
CA PHE A 61 -4.87 0.38 -8.78
C PHE A 61 -6.20 0.36 -9.51
N ASN A 62 -6.63 1.55 -9.93
CA ASN A 62 -7.86 1.71 -10.67
C ASN A 62 -7.56 1.72 -12.16
N ASN A 63 -8.21 0.85 -12.92
CA ASN A 63 -8.10 0.79 -14.37
C ASN A 63 -9.49 0.97 -14.96
N GLU A 64 -9.73 2.17 -15.50
CA GLU A 64 -11.00 2.52 -16.17
C GLU A 64 -12.22 2.28 -15.27
N GLY A 65 -12.12 2.69 -14.02
CA GLY A 65 -13.21 2.58 -13.05
C GLY A 65 -13.27 1.26 -12.31
N ILE A 66 -12.42 0.29 -12.66
CA ILE A 66 -12.37 -1.02 -12.03
C ILE A 66 -11.08 -1.13 -11.22
N TRP A 67 -11.21 -1.45 -9.95
CA TRP A 67 -10.04 -1.69 -9.10
C TRP A 67 -9.46 -3.06 -9.37
N LYS A 68 -8.16 -3.09 -9.58
CA LYS A 68 -7.40 -4.31 -9.83
C LYS A 68 -6.30 -4.44 -8.81
N LYS A 69 -5.77 -5.64 -8.66
CA LYS A 69 -4.65 -5.89 -7.76
C LYS A 69 -3.56 -6.72 -8.41
N LYS A 70 -2.34 -6.47 -7.97
CA LYS A 70 -1.17 -7.25 -8.31
C LYS A 70 -0.46 -7.65 -7.03
N ILE A 71 -0.37 -8.95 -6.77
CA ILE A 71 0.45 -9.45 -5.66
C ILE A 71 1.89 -9.44 -6.13
N ILE A 72 2.74 -8.65 -5.46
CA ILE A 72 4.11 -8.48 -5.89
C ILE A 72 4.97 -9.63 -5.38
N ARG A 73 5.08 -9.75 -4.06
CA ARG A 73 5.75 -10.89 -3.43
C ARG A 73 5.62 -10.81 -1.92
N LYS A 74 5.99 -11.90 -1.25
CA LYS A 74 6.09 -11.92 0.21
C LYS A 74 7.42 -11.28 0.62
N CYS A 75 7.32 -10.21 1.42
CA CYS A 75 8.48 -9.46 1.91
C CYS A 75 8.69 -9.59 3.41
N PHE A 76 7.68 -10.02 4.15
CA PHE A 76 7.73 -10.04 5.61
C PHE A 76 7.33 -11.41 6.13
N ASN A 77 8.13 -11.97 7.02
CA ASN A 77 7.82 -13.24 7.67
C ASN A 77 6.78 -13.09 8.77
N SER A 78 6.74 -11.90 9.39
CA SER A 78 5.75 -11.55 10.40
C SER A 78 5.34 -10.10 10.20
N VAL A 79 4.05 -9.83 10.36
CA VAL A 79 3.53 -8.47 10.18
C VAL A 79 3.22 -7.78 11.51
N ARG A 80 3.22 -8.53 12.62
CA ARG A 80 2.79 -7.98 13.91
C ARG A 80 3.66 -6.85 14.43
N ASN A 81 4.90 -6.75 13.96
CA ASN A 81 5.83 -5.70 14.37
C ASN A 81 5.82 -4.48 13.44
N ILE A 82 5.02 -4.49 12.39
CA ILE A 82 4.90 -3.34 11.49
C ILE A 82 4.14 -2.24 12.22
N LYS A 83 4.74 -1.04 12.30
CA LYS A 83 4.18 0.11 13.00
C LYS A 83 3.72 1.20 12.07
N ASP A 84 4.33 1.36 10.91
CA ASP A 84 3.96 2.38 9.94
C ASP A 84 4.40 1.94 8.55
N MET A 85 3.72 2.49 7.56
CA MET A 85 3.99 2.23 6.15
C MET A 85 3.67 3.48 5.36
N ARG A 86 4.62 3.94 4.53
CA ARG A 86 4.46 5.15 3.73
C ARG A 86 4.83 4.87 2.29
N LEU A 87 3.97 5.30 1.37
CA LEU A 87 4.16 5.19 -0.07
C LEU A 87 4.48 6.55 -0.66
N TYR A 88 5.57 6.61 -1.43
CA TYR A 88 5.91 7.78 -2.24
C TYR A 88 6.12 7.35 -3.68
N ILE A 89 5.53 8.08 -4.61
CA ILE A 89 5.63 7.78 -6.04
C ILE A 89 6.39 8.91 -6.70
N LEU A 90 7.58 8.61 -7.22
CA LEU A 90 8.44 9.57 -7.90
C LEU A 90 8.72 9.05 -9.30
N ASN A 91 8.29 9.81 -10.31
CA ASN A 91 8.31 9.36 -11.70
C ASN A 91 7.50 8.07 -11.80
N ASP A 92 8.09 6.98 -12.26
CA ASP A 92 7.40 5.71 -12.37
C ASP A 92 7.83 4.72 -11.28
N TYR A 93 8.55 5.21 -10.27
CA TYR A 93 9.04 4.36 -9.19
C TYR A 93 8.21 4.52 -7.93
N PHE A 94 7.84 3.39 -7.39
CA PHE A 94 7.15 3.30 -6.12
C PHE A 94 8.17 3.05 -5.03
N ASN A 95 8.14 3.88 -4.00
CA ASN A 95 9.03 3.80 -2.86
C ASN A 95 8.17 3.62 -1.61
N VAL A 96 8.40 2.53 -0.91
CA VAL A 96 7.63 2.22 0.29
C VAL A 96 8.58 2.10 1.46
N PHE A 97 8.30 2.85 2.52
CA PHE A 97 9.05 2.77 3.76
C PHE A 97 8.20 2.07 4.78
N VAL A 98 8.72 0.98 5.34
CA VAL A 98 8.03 0.18 6.35
C VAL A 98 8.84 0.24 7.62
N VAL A 99 8.20 0.68 8.71
CA VAL A 99 8.82 0.76 10.03
C VAL A 99 8.37 -0.44 10.84
N GLU A 100 9.33 -1.22 11.30
CA GLU A 100 9.09 -2.38 12.14
C GLU A 100 9.77 -2.19 13.49
N LYS A 101 9.09 -2.62 14.55
CA LYS A 101 9.67 -2.69 15.85
C LYS A 101 10.50 -3.97 15.97
N TYR A 102 11.69 -3.89 16.58
CA TYR A 102 12.46 -5.09 16.86
C TYR A 102 11.71 -5.97 17.86
N PRO A 103 11.60 -7.28 17.60
CA PRO A 103 10.85 -8.16 18.50
C PRO A 103 11.42 -8.28 19.91
N LEU A 104 12.73 -8.11 20.06
CA LEU A 104 13.43 -8.33 21.33
C LEU A 104 13.80 -7.06 22.06
N ASP A 105 13.54 -5.88 21.49
CA ASP A 105 13.88 -4.61 22.10
C ASP A 105 12.85 -3.55 21.73
N ASP A 106 12.09 -3.11 22.72
CA ASP A 106 11.01 -2.15 22.53
C ASP A 106 11.47 -0.76 22.11
N ASN A 107 12.76 -0.46 22.25
CA ASN A 107 13.31 0.84 21.92
C ASN A 107 13.97 0.89 20.54
N LEU A 108 14.02 -0.23 19.82
CA LEU A 108 14.67 -0.30 18.52
C LEU A 108 13.66 -0.52 17.42
N TYR A 109 13.88 0.19 16.31
CA TYR A 109 13.06 0.09 15.10
C TYR A 109 13.95 -0.18 13.90
N LYS A 110 13.40 -0.87 12.93
CA LYS A 110 14.04 -1.13 11.66
C LYS A 110 13.20 -0.49 10.56
N ILE A 111 13.86 0.20 9.62
CA ILE A 111 13.18 0.77 8.47
C ILE A 111 13.64 0.01 7.23
N SER A 112 12.69 -0.53 6.50
CA SER A 112 12.92 -1.14 5.20
C SER A 112 12.42 -0.24 4.11
N HIS A 113 13.20 -0.10 3.04
CA HIS A 113 12.81 0.63 1.85
C HIS A 113 12.58 -0.39 0.73
N LEU A 114 11.36 -0.44 0.24
CA LEU A 114 11.00 -1.27 -0.91
C LEU A 114 10.88 -0.34 -2.12
N ASN A 115 11.49 -0.73 -3.23
CA ASN A 115 11.50 0.08 -4.43
C ASN A 115 11.18 -0.78 -5.65
N PHE A 116 10.27 -0.32 -6.49
CA PHE A 116 9.91 -1.01 -7.72
C PHE A 116 9.23 -0.05 -8.69
N ASN A 117 9.16 -0.43 -9.97
CA ASN A 117 8.26 0.24 -10.90
C ASN A 117 7.22 -0.74 -11.42
N THR A 118 6.13 -0.21 -11.97
CA THR A 118 4.99 -1.03 -12.37
C THR A 118 5.14 -1.66 -13.76
N SER A 119 6.22 -1.33 -14.49
CA SER A 119 6.45 -1.94 -15.80
C SER A 119 6.86 -3.41 -15.66
N ASN A 120 7.58 -3.78 -14.60
CA ASN A 120 8.04 -5.15 -14.41
C ASN A 120 7.86 -5.68 -12.99
N TYR A 121 7.52 -4.83 -12.03
CA TYR A 121 7.37 -5.19 -10.61
C TYR A 121 8.59 -5.87 -9.99
N ASN A 122 9.79 -5.60 -10.51
CA ASN A 122 11.02 -6.04 -9.88
C ASN A 122 11.26 -5.20 -8.63
N MET A 123 11.11 -5.82 -7.48
CA MET A 123 11.20 -5.12 -6.21
C MET A 123 12.58 -5.32 -5.57
N PHE A 124 13.17 -4.22 -5.15
CA PHE A 124 14.40 -4.20 -4.38
C PHE A 124 14.09 -3.81 -2.95
N ARG A 125 14.75 -4.43 -2.00
CA ARG A 125 14.58 -4.15 -0.58
C ARG A 125 15.90 -3.76 0.04
N HIS A 126 15.88 -2.63 0.76
CA HIS A 126 17.05 -2.14 1.49
C HIS A 126 16.64 -1.94 2.95
N THR A 127 17.52 -2.31 3.86
CA THR A 127 17.38 -1.95 5.27
C THR A 127 18.18 -0.68 5.52
N ILE A 128 17.54 0.30 6.09
CA ILE A 128 18.16 1.58 6.42
C ILE A 128 18.72 1.53 7.83
#